data_1c174bc6af9a6d8714c92df7a20afc15
#
_entry.id   1c174bc6af9a6d8714c92df7a20afc15
#
_cell.length_a   1.000
_cell.length_b   1.000
_cell.length_c   1.000
_cell.angle_alpha   90.00
_cell.angle_beta   90.00
_cell.angle_gamma   90.00
#
_symmetry.space_group_name_H-M   'P 1'
#
loop_
_entity.id
_entity.type
_entity.pdbx_description
1 polymer ?
#
loop_
_entity_poly.entity_id
_entity_poly.type
_entity_poly.pdbx_seq_one_letter_code
_entity_poly.pdbx_strand_id
1 'polypeptide(L)'
;MEQKIKVDFTKQTGKIKPMHAVNNVPCMPYDTHENNLFAKLQEAGVPYGRLHDTGGRFGGAHFVDIENIFPDFDADETEPASYDFAFTDRLLEEMVKYGIEPFFRLGATIENFHFLRAYHIYPPKDFHKWARICAGIVRHYNEGWAGGYHFGI
;
A
#
# COMPACT_ATOMS: atom_id res chain seq x y z
N MET A 1 -2.63 38.04 -31.25
CA MET A 1 -1.22 38.14 -30.78
C MET A 1 -0.66 36.71 -30.73
N GLU A 2 0.39 36.49 -31.49
CA GLU A 2 1.06 35.18 -31.49
C GLU A 2 2.03 35.12 -30.30
N GLN A 3 1.82 34.21 -29.36
CA GLN A 3 2.74 34.00 -28.23
C GLN A 3 3.82 33.02 -28.67
N LYS A 4 5.09 33.46 -28.62
CA LYS A 4 6.24 32.58 -28.86
C LYS A 4 6.83 32.11 -27.57
N ILE A 5 6.90 30.79 -27.37
CA ILE A 5 7.59 30.16 -26.24
C ILE A 5 8.99 29.75 -26.73
N LYS A 6 10.03 30.20 -26.02
CA LYS A 6 11.41 29.79 -26.27
C LYS A 6 11.84 28.79 -25.20
N VAL A 7 12.21 27.59 -25.64
CA VAL A 7 12.73 26.53 -24.74
C VAL A 7 14.21 26.36 -25.04
N ASP A 8 15.01 26.44 -23.99
CA ASP A 8 16.45 26.17 -24.05
C ASP A 8 16.78 24.83 -23.37
N PHE A 9 16.95 23.79 -24.18
CA PHE A 9 17.24 22.43 -23.69
C PHE A 9 18.68 22.27 -23.17
N THR A 10 19.55 23.27 -23.33
CA THR A 10 20.92 23.22 -22.76
C THR A 10 20.96 23.70 -21.33
N LYS A 11 19.90 24.35 -20.85
CA LYS A 11 19.82 24.93 -19.52
C LYS A 11 18.99 24.03 -18.60
N GLN A 12 19.65 23.23 -17.79
CA GLN A 12 18.97 22.45 -16.75
C GLN A 12 18.61 23.36 -15.56
N THR A 13 17.31 23.48 -15.23
CA THR A 13 16.79 24.31 -14.15
C THR A 13 16.37 23.53 -12.92
N GLY A 14 16.35 22.20 -13.00
CA GLY A 14 15.98 21.33 -11.88
C GLY A 14 15.86 19.87 -12.30
N LYS A 15 15.46 19.03 -11.33
CA LYS A 15 15.07 17.64 -11.57
C LYS A 15 13.55 17.49 -11.48
N ILE A 16 12.98 16.79 -12.42
CA ILE A 16 11.57 16.40 -12.33
C ILE A 16 11.44 15.31 -11.28
N LYS A 17 10.56 15.51 -10.30
CA LYS A 17 10.23 14.46 -9.33
C LYS A 17 9.67 13.24 -10.06
N PRO A 18 10.11 12.02 -9.76
CA PRO A 18 9.51 10.82 -10.33
C PRO A 18 8.00 10.80 -10.06
N MET A 19 7.19 10.71 -11.11
CA MET A 19 5.72 10.71 -11.00
C MET A 19 5.12 9.39 -11.50
N HIS A 20 5.96 8.45 -11.93
CA HIS A 20 5.52 7.13 -12.38
C HIS A 20 5.40 6.17 -11.20
N ALA A 21 4.37 5.35 -11.23
CA ALA A 21 4.07 4.39 -10.18
C ALA A 21 3.23 3.25 -10.76
N VAL A 22 3.09 2.18 -10.02
CA VAL A 22 2.11 1.14 -10.32
C VAL A 22 0.95 1.22 -9.35
N ASN A 23 -0.26 0.99 -9.84
CA ASN A 23 -1.42 0.69 -9.02
C ASN A 23 -1.59 -0.84 -8.98
N ASN A 24 -1.86 -1.39 -7.81
CA ASN A 24 -1.84 -2.81 -7.55
C ASN A 24 -0.45 -3.42 -7.78
N VAL A 25 0.34 -3.45 -6.72
CA VAL A 25 1.63 -4.13 -6.76
C VAL A 25 1.45 -5.63 -7.05
N PRO A 26 2.48 -6.30 -7.58
CA PRO A 26 2.41 -7.73 -7.84
C PRO A 26 2.04 -8.54 -6.60
N CYS A 27 1.42 -9.70 -6.83
CA CYS A 27 1.27 -10.69 -5.78
C CYS A 27 2.65 -11.13 -5.26
N MET A 28 2.70 -11.53 -4.01
CA MET A 28 3.89 -12.07 -3.37
C MET A 28 4.48 -13.21 -4.19
N PRO A 29 5.78 -13.21 -4.45
CA PRO A 29 6.41 -14.29 -5.22
C PRO A 29 6.29 -15.62 -4.48
N TYR A 30 6.19 -16.72 -5.24
CA TYR A 30 6.41 -18.04 -4.71
C TYR A 30 7.91 -18.25 -4.46
N ASP A 31 8.25 -19.10 -3.50
CA ASP A 31 9.65 -19.41 -3.15
C ASP A 31 10.46 -20.05 -4.31
N THR A 32 9.83 -20.38 -5.40
CA THR A 32 10.43 -21.01 -6.58
C THR A 32 10.83 -20.07 -7.72
N HIS A 33 10.64 -18.75 -7.61
CA HIS A 33 11.52 -17.70 -8.17
C HIS A 33 11.59 -17.37 -9.64
N GLU A 34 10.94 -18.04 -10.52
CA GLU A 34 11.14 -17.75 -11.94
C GLU A 34 10.45 -16.46 -12.42
N ASN A 35 9.48 -15.95 -11.66
CA ASN A 35 8.72 -14.75 -12.02
C ASN A 35 8.54 -13.76 -10.87
N ASN A 36 9.65 -13.30 -10.30
CA ASN A 36 9.57 -12.19 -9.31
C ASN A 36 9.30 -10.87 -10.03
N LEU A 37 8.03 -10.45 -10.04
CA LEU A 37 7.61 -9.22 -10.67
C LEU A 37 8.08 -7.97 -9.94
N PHE A 38 8.42 -8.02 -8.65
CA PHE A 38 9.04 -6.91 -7.93
C PHE A 38 10.43 -6.60 -8.49
N ALA A 39 11.22 -7.63 -8.80
CA ALA A 39 12.51 -7.44 -9.47
C ALA A 39 12.34 -6.76 -10.84
N LYS A 40 11.29 -7.08 -11.59
CA LYS A 40 10.99 -6.42 -12.87
C LYS A 40 10.58 -4.95 -12.70
N LEU A 41 9.84 -4.62 -11.66
CA LEU A 41 9.53 -3.24 -11.33
C LEU A 41 10.78 -2.45 -10.94
N GLN A 42 11.69 -3.06 -10.18
CA GLN A 42 12.98 -2.46 -9.86
C GLN A 42 13.83 -2.21 -11.12
N GLU A 43 13.96 -3.21 -12.01
CA GLU A 43 14.64 -3.06 -13.30
C GLU A 43 14.05 -1.94 -14.15
N ALA A 44 12.71 -1.77 -14.11
CA ALA A 44 12.01 -0.71 -14.81
C ALA A 44 12.13 0.67 -14.11
N GLY A 45 12.77 0.72 -12.95
CA GLY A 45 12.95 1.96 -12.19
C GLY A 45 11.65 2.53 -11.60
N VAL A 46 10.66 1.68 -11.29
CA VAL A 46 9.38 2.10 -10.70
C VAL A 46 9.59 2.44 -9.23
N PRO A 47 9.43 3.71 -8.80
CA PRO A 47 9.77 4.11 -7.44
C PRO A 47 8.64 3.90 -6.42
N TYR A 48 7.38 3.82 -6.85
CA TYR A 48 6.22 3.75 -5.96
C TYR A 48 5.24 2.67 -6.38
N GLY A 49 4.65 1.99 -5.39
CA GLY A 49 3.57 1.04 -5.58
C GLY A 49 2.38 1.37 -4.68
N ARG A 50 1.22 1.71 -5.28
CA ARG A 50 0.00 1.93 -4.52
C ARG A 50 -0.65 0.59 -4.17
N LEU A 51 -0.99 0.42 -2.90
CA LEU A 51 -1.75 -0.73 -2.43
C LEU A 51 -3.24 -0.47 -2.63
N HIS A 52 -3.82 -1.16 -3.60
CA HIS A 52 -5.24 -1.09 -3.92
C HIS A 52 -5.65 -2.42 -4.54
N ASP A 53 -6.62 -3.10 -3.97
CA ASP A 53 -7.03 -4.45 -4.39
C ASP A 53 -5.88 -5.45 -4.50
N THR A 54 -4.87 -5.30 -3.66
CA THR A 54 -3.70 -6.17 -3.68
C THR A 54 -4.10 -7.56 -3.23
N GLY A 55 -4.05 -8.47 -4.17
CA GLY A 55 -4.42 -9.86 -3.96
C GLY A 55 -3.35 -10.65 -3.23
N GLY A 56 -3.78 -11.63 -2.47
CA GLY A 56 -2.92 -12.66 -1.93
C GLY A 56 -2.47 -13.65 -3.00
N ARG A 57 -1.57 -14.53 -2.61
CA ARG A 57 -0.97 -15.57 -3.46
C ARG A 57 -1.99 -16.48 -4.14
N PHE A 58 -3.13 -16.73 -3.47
CA PHE A 58 -4.18 -17.63 -3.93
C PHE A 58 -5.45 -16.89 -4.39
N GLY A 59 -5.33 -15.59 -4.70
CA GLY A 59 -6.45 -14.72 -4.98
C GLY A 59 -6.97 -14.02 -3.72
N GLY A 60 -8.05 -13.28 -3.86
CA GLY A 60 -8.55 -12.38 -2.82
C GLY A 60 -7.89 -11.01 -2.93
N ALA A 61 -8.69 -9.95 -2.86
CA ALA A 61 -8.22 -8.61 -3.20
C ALA A 61 -8.19 -7.65 -2.00
N HIS A 62 -8.45 -8.15 -0.81
CA HIS A 62 -8.75 -7.29 0.34
C HIS A 62 -7.74 -7.36 1.47
N PHE A 63 -6.60 -8.03 1.29
CA PHE A 63 -5.63 -8.27 2.37
C PHE A 63 -5.02 -7.01 2.97
N VAL A 64 -4.96 -5.93 2.21
CA VAL A 64 -4.44 -4.63 2.68
C VAL A 64 -5.52 -3.72 3.23
N ASP A 65 -6.77 -4.16 3.25
CA ASP A 65 -7.88 -3.40 3.80
C ASP A 65 -7.82 -3.37 5.33
N ILE A 66 -8.26 -2.26 5.90
CA ILE A 66 -8.21 -2.04 7.36
C ILE A 66 -8.95 -3.15 8.10
N GLU A 67 -10.09 -3.62 7.58
CA GLU A 67 -10.89 -4.68 8.21
C GLU A 67 -10.20 -6.05 8.21
N ASN A 68 -9.22 -6.27 7.36
CA ASN A 68 -8.43 -7.49 7.39
C ASN A 68 -7.23 -7.37 8.32
N ILE A 69 -6.70 -6.16 8.48
CA ILE A 69 -5.62 -5.90 9.44
C ILE A 69 -6.17 -5.79 10.86
N PHE A 70 -7.37 -5.24 11.03
CA PHE A 70 -8.07 -5.13 12.32
C PHE A 70 -9.47 -5.76 12.18
N PRO A 71 -9.56 -7.09 12.28
CA PRO A 71 -10.77 -7.82 11.87
C PRO A 71 -11.94 -7.70 12.84
N ASP A 72 -11.72 -7.41 14.10
CA ASP A 72 -12.77 -7.18 15.09
C ASP A 72 -12.81 -5.70 15.49
N PHE A 73 -13.75 -4.95 14.92
CA PHE A 73 -13.86 -3.52 15.23
C PHE A 73 -14.17 -3.24 16.70
N ASP A 74 -14.73 -4.18 17.44
CA ASP A 74 -15.08 -4.00 18.85
C ASP A 74 -13.90 -4.36 19.80
N ALA A 75 -12.81 -4.97 19.28
CA ALA A 75 -11.57 -5.22 20.02
C ALA A 75 -10.86 -3.94 20.45
N ASP A 76 -9.91 -4.03 21.37
CA ASP A 76 -9.11 -2.89 21.84
C ASP A 76 -8.03 -2.53 20.80
N GLU A 77 -8.11 -1.34 20.25
CA GLU A 77 -7.18 -0.85 19.23
C GLU A 77 -5.79 -0.47 19.78
N THR A 78 -5.60 -0.51 21.08
CA THR A 78 -4.28 -0.31 21.73
C THR A 78 -3.50 -1.60 21.89
N GLU A 79 -4.17 -2.75 21.77
CA GLU A 79 -3.58 -4.06 21.93
C GLU A 79 -3.02 -4.60 20.60
N PRO A 80 -1.71 -4.92 20.53
CA PRO A 80 -1.11 -5.50 19.32
C PRO A 80 -1.81 -6.76 18.80
N ALA A 81 -2.32 -7.58 19.71
CA ALA A 81 -3.00 -8.83 19.37
C ALA A 81 -4.35 -8.64 18.66
N SER A 82 -4.87 -7.40 18.61
CA SER A 82 -6.08 -7.06 17.86
C SER A 82 -5.81 -6.85 16.36
N TYR A 83 -4.54 -6.87 15.94
CA TYR A 83 -4.12 -6.65 14.55
C TYR A 83 -3.53 -7.91 13.95
N ASP A 84 -3.81 -8.14 12.66
CA ASP A 84 -3.16 -9.15 11.83
C ASP A 84 -2.33 -8.46 10.74
N PHE A 85 -1.04 -8.32 11.01
CA PHE A 85 -0.08 -7.73 10.07
C PHE A 85 0.58 -8.75 9.15
N ALA A 86 0.37 -10.06 9.37
CA ALA A 86 1.17 -11.10 8.76
C ALA A 86 1.25 -11.02 7.22
N PHE A 87 0.15 -10.68 6.55
CA PHE A 87 0.15 -10.53 5.10
C PHE A 87 0.77 -9.21 4.65
N THR A 88 0.38 -8.10 5.27
CA THR A 88 0.86 -6.77 4.89
C THR A 88 2.34 -6.60 5.17
N ASP A 89 2.86 -7.16 6.25
CA ASP A 89 4.28 -7.20 6.57
C ASP A 89 5.09 -7.81 5.45
N ARG A 90 4.73 -9.01 5.04
CA ARG A 90 5.40 -9.73 3.95
C ARG A 90 5.37 -8.94 2.63
N LEU A 91 4.25 -8.29 2.34
CA LEU A 91 4.10 -7.50 1.13
C LEU A 91 5.00 -6.25 1.17
N LEU A 92 4.97 -5.50 2.28
CA LEU A 92 5.75 -4.28 2.40
C LEU A 92 7.25 -4.56 2.49
N GLU A 93 7.66 -5.65 3.16
CA GLU A 93 9.05 -6.11 3.14
C GLU A 93 9.57 -6.34 1.72
N GLU A 94 8.80 -7.05 0.87
CA GLU A 94 9.20 -7.28 -0.51
C GLU A 94 9.25 -5.96 -1.31
N MET A 95 8.28 -5.06 -1.15
CA MET A 95 8.31 -3.75 -1.82
C MET A 95 9.57 -2.98 -1.45
N VAL A 96 9.83 -2.80 -0.16
CA VAL A 96 10.99 -2.04 0.35
C VAL A 96 12.31 -2.69 -0.07
N LYS A 97 12.42 -4.02 -0.02
CA LYS A 97 13.57 -4.79 -0.48
C LYS A 97 13.95 -4.49 -1.93
N TYR A 98 12.96 -4.29 -2.80
CA TYR A 98 13.18 -3.95 -4.21
C TYR A 98 13.18 -2.44 -4.48
N GLY A 99 13.23 -1.60 -3.44
CA GLY A 99 13.30 -0.15 -3.57
C GLY A 99 12.02 0.49 -4.08
N ILE A 100 10.89 -0.19 -3.91
CA ILE A 100 9.55 0.30 -4.26
C ILE A 100 8.91 0.86 -2.99
N GLU A 101 8.73 2.17 -2.93
CA GLU A 101 8.10 2.82 -1.78
C GLU A 101 6.59 2.50 -1.76
N PRO A 102 6.06 1.94 -0.66
CA PRO A 102 4.64 1.67 -0.54
C PRO A 102 3.82 2.96 -0.46
N PHE A 103 2.81 3.07 -1.31
CA PHE A 103 1.75 4.05 -1.15
C PHE A 103 0.56 3.36 -0.49
N PHE A 104 0.58 3.32 0.84
CA PHE A 104 -0.39 2.57 1.62
C PHE A 104 -1.74 3.29 1.63
N ARG A 105 -2.79 2.61 1.20
CA ARG A 105 -4.15 3.12 1.26
C ARG A 105 -4.81 2.71 2.59
N LEU A 106 -4.97 3.66 3.50
CA LEU A 106 -5.72 3.45 4.73
C LEU A 106 -7.23 3.50 4.45
N GLY A 107 -7.81 2.38 4.10
CA GLY A 107 -9.21 2.29 3.71
C GLY A 107 -9.65 0.87 3.42
N ALA A 108 -10.79 0.76 2.78
CA ALA A 108 -11.39 -0.49 2.35
C ALA A 108 -11.56 -0.52 0.83
N THR A 109 -11.52 -1.71 0.27
CA THR A 109 -11.84 -1.94 -1.14
C THR A 109 -13.33 -1.78 -1.37
N ILE A 110 -13.68 -0.92 -2.32
CA ILE A 110 -15.07 -0.61 -2.68
C ILE A 110 -15.47 -1.17 -4.03
N GLU A 111 -14.54 -1.78 -4.76
CA GLU A 111 -14.79 -2.36 -6.06
C GLU A 111 -15.72 -3.57 -5.95
N ASN A 112 -16.68 -3.61 -6.87
CA ASN A 112 -17.56 -4.76 -7.03
C ASN A 112 -16.84 -5.78 -7.92
N PHE A 113 -16.37 -6.86 -7.32
CA PHE A 113 -16.07 -8.05 -8.07
C PHE A 113 -17.38 -8.66 -8.63
N HIS A 114 -17.25 -9.69 -9.47
CA HIS A 114 -18.38 -10.41 -10.08
C HIS A 114 -19.42 -10.97 -9.10
N PHE A 115 -19.17 -10.92 -7.81
CA PHE A 115 -20.16 -11.07 -6.77
C PHE A 115 -20.71 -9.69 -6.40
N LEU A 116 -21.96 -9.44 -6.66
CA LEU A 116 -22.69 -8.21 -6.29
C LEU A 116 -22.60 -7.96 -4.78
N ARG A 117 -21.51 -7.37 -4.33
CA ARG A 117 -21.33 -6.89 -2.97
C ARG A 117 -20.78 -5.48 -3.03
N ALA A 118 -21.60 -4.52 -2.65
CA ALA A 118 -21.12 -3.19 -2.31
C ALA A 118 -20.39 -3.29 -0.97
N TYR A 119 -19.12 -3.75 -0.99
CA TYR A 119 -18.34 -3.84 0.21
C TYR A 119 -17.99 -2.45 0.72
N HIS A 120 -18.14 -2.27 2.04
CA HIS A 120 -17.48 -1.22 2.80
C HIS A 120 -17.76 0.21 2.30
N ILE A 121 -18.94 0.45 1.71
CA ILE A 121 -19.38 1.79 1.31
C ILE A 121 -20.00 2.58 2.48
N TYR A 122 -20.22 1.92 3.60
CA TYR A 122 -20.80 2.55 4.79
C TYR A 122 -19.71 3.12 5.70
N PRO A 123 -20.01 4.20 6.43
CA PRO A 123 -19.08 4.74 7.40
C PRO A 123 -18.84 3.74 8.55
N PRO A 124 -17.67 3.80 9.22
CA PRO A 124 -17.42 2.98 10.39
C PRO A 124 -18.37 3.35 11.54
N LYS A 125 -18.61 2.43 12.47
CA LYS A 125 -19.45 2.65 13.67
C LYS A 125 -18.97 3.85 14.50
N ASP A 126 -17.64 4.06 14.55
CA ASP A 126 -16.97 5.14 15.28
C ASP A 126 -15.76 5.63 14.46
N PHE A 127 -15.82 6.87 13.98
CA PHE A 127 -14.74 7.50 13.20
C PHE A 127 -13.47 7.73 14.02
N HIS A 128 -13.60 8.03 15.32
CA HIS A 128 -12.44 8.25 16.18
C HIS A 128 -11.70 6.94 16.44
N LYS A 129 -12.41 5.86 16.69
CA LYS A 129 -11.81 4.55 16.83
C LYS A 129 -11.15 4.10 15.53
N TRP A 130 -11.82 4.28 14.40
CA TRP A 130 -11.26 3.96 13.09
C TRP A 130 -9.95 4.73 12.82
N ALA A 131 -9.92 6.02 13.16
CA ALA A 131 -8.70 6.82 13.04
C ALA A 131 -7.57 6.32 13.95
N ARG A 132 -7.86 5.86 15.18
CA ARG A 132 -6.86 5.27 16.07
C ARG A 132 -6.35 3.92 15.54
N ILE A 133 -7.20 3.10 14.96
CA ILE A 133 -6.80 1.86 14.25
C ILE A 133 -5.84 2.20 13.12
N CYS A 134 -6.17 3.15 12.26
CA CYS A 134 -5.28 3.62 11.20
C CYS A 134 -3.94 4.14 11.74
N ALA A 135 -3.97 4.91 12.84
CA ALA A 135 -2.74 5.38 13.51
C ALA A 135 -1.89 4.23 14.04
N GLY A 136 -2.51 3.15 14.55
CA GLY A 136 -1.81 1.91 14.93
C GLY A 136 -1.05 1.30 13.76
N ILE A 137 -1.67 1.22 12.58
CA ILE A 137 -1.04 0.71 11.36
C ILE A 137 0.13 1.60 10.93
N VAL A 138 -0.04 2.92 10.94
CA VAL A 138 1.04 3.86 10.62
C VAL A 138 2.23 3.70 11.58
N ARG A 139 1.96 3.56 12.88
CA ARG A 139 3.00 3.35 13.89
C ARG A 139 3.71 2.01 13.73
N HIS A 140 2.99 0.97 13.32
CA HIS A 140 3.58 -0.33 13.06
C HIS A 140 4.67 -0.23 11.97
N TYR A 141 4.40 0.44 10.86
CA TYR A 141 5.36 0.54 9.75
C TYR A 141 6.42 1.64 9.89
N ASN A 142 6.22 2.63 10.77
CA ASN A 142 7.12 3.78 10.87
C ASN A 142 7.80 3.93 12.24
N GLU A 143 7.23 3.37 13.30
CA GLU A 143 7.71 3.55 14.67
C GLU A 143 8.06 2.22 15.38
N GLY A 144 7.90 1.08 14.69
CA GLY A 144 8.19 -0.25 15.24
C GLY A 144 7.16 -0.75 16.25
N TRP A 145 5.99 -0.11 16.37
CA TRP A 145 4.93 -0.55 17.27
C TRP A 145 4.44 -1.97 16.91
N ALA A 146 4.06 -2.76 17.91
CA ALA A 146 3.60 -4.15 17.74
C ALA A 146 4.63 -5.06 17.04
N GLY A 147 5.92 -4.85 17.27
CA GLY A 147 6.98 -5.61 16.60
C GLY A 147 7.18 -5.26 15.12
N GLY A 148 6.72 -4.10 14.71
CA GLY A 148 6.76 -3.63 13.33
C GLY A 148 8.09 -3.04 12.88
N TYR A 149 8.03 -2.06 11.97
CA TYR A 149 9.13 -1.58 11.15
C TYR A 149 9.41 -0.08 11.34
N HIS A 150 10.50 0.38 10.73
CA HIS A 150 10.89 1.79 10.65
C HIS A 150 11.12 2.17 9.18
N PHE A 151 10.14 1.90 8.32
CA PHE A 151 10.26 2.14 6.87
C PHE A 151 10.24 3.62 6.50
N GLY A 152 9.54 4.46 7.27
CA GLY A 152 9.40 5.89 6.99
C GLY A 152 8.51 6.18 5.77
N ILE A 153 7.48 5.38 5.57
CA ILE A 153 6.54 5.48 4.44
C ILE A 153 5.36 6.39 4.76
#